data_9bda5ee8933d12e592a1d6d60689bef0
#
_entry.id   9bda5ee8933d12e592a1d6d60689bef0
#
_cell.length_a   1.000
_cell.length_b   1.000
_cell.length_c   1.000
_cell.angle_alpha   90.00
_cell.angle_beta   90.00
_cell.angle_gamma   90.00
#
_symmetry.space_group_name_H-M   'P 1'
#
loop_
_entity.id
_entity.type
_entity.pdbx_description
1 polymer ?
#
loop_
_entity_poly.entity_id
_entity_poly.type
_entity_poly.pdbx_seq_one_letter_code
_entity_poly.pdbx_strand_id
1 'polypeptide(L)'
;MNWKVVLAIISCNIVFMSASYTMLIPFLPMYLTHELGVDASHVNLWSGIVFSSTFVVSAIMAPIWGKLADKKGKKLMAIRSSLLLSISYFLGGIVTTPLQLTFMRMFQGFAAGLWPMDLAIMTLYAPPKKLGLCLGVMQGVMTAGGVIGPLLGGTLAEFFGMRMSFFLAAAGLF
;
A
#
# COMPACT_ATOMS: atom_id res chain seq x y z
N MET A 1 19.95 11.44 14.58
CA MET A 1 19.61 11.69 13.16
C MET A 1 18.74 12.93 13.09
N ASN A 2 18.93 13.80 12.11
CA ASN A 2 18.17 15.04 12.01
C ASN A 2 16.70 14.73 11.66
N TRP A 3 15.74 15.22 12.48
CA TRP A 3 14.30 14.95 12.27
C TRP A 3 13.79 15.38 10.89
N LYS A 4 14.39 16.42 10.27
CA LYS A 4 14.03 16.85 8.90
C LYS A 4 14.38 15.79 7.85
N VAL A 5 15.51 15.10 8.00
CA VAL A 5 15.93 14.02 7.11
C VAL A 5 15.02 12.81 7.27
N VAL A 6 14.67 12.48 8.52
CA VAL A 6 13.72 11.41 8.82
C VAL A 6 12.37 11.71 8.19
N LEU A 7 11.85 12.94 8.36
CA LEU A 7 10.60 13.37 7.76
C LEU A 7 10.63 13.25 6.23
N ALA A 8 11.71 13.68 5.57
CA ALA A 8 11.84 13.61 4.12
C ALA A 8 11.83 12.15 3.60
N ILE A 9 12.59 11.26 4.26
CA ILE A 9 12.64 9.84 3.89
C ILE A 9 11.27 9.18 4.07
N ILE A 10 10.64 9.39 5.24
CA ILE A 10 9.31 8.83 5.53
C ILE A 10 8.27 9.40 4.56
N SER A 11 8.30 10.70 4.26
CA SER A 11 7.38 11.33 3.32
C SER A 11 7.52 10.74 1.92
N CYS A 12 8.73 10.50 1.44
CA CYS A 12 8.98 9.85 0.16
C CYS A 12 8.39 8.43 0.14
N ASN A 13 8.63 7.65 1.20
CA ASN A 13 8.07 6.30 1.35
C ASN A 13 6.54 6.32 1.36
N ILE A 14 5.91 7.26 2.07
CA ILE A 14 4.45 7.43 2.14
C ILE A 14 3.85 7.75 0.77
N VAL A 15 4.48 8.62 -0.04
CA VAL A 15 4.01 8.91 -1.41
C VAL A 15 3.95 7.64 -2.22
N PHE A 16 5.05 6.87 -2.26
CA PHE A 16 5.10 5.61 -3.02
C PHE A 16 4.09 4.59 -2.49
N MET A 17 3.98 4.44 -1.17
CA MET A 17 3.00 3.54 -0.55
C MET A 17 1.57 3.94 -0.92
N SER A 18 1.21 5.22 -0.74
CA SER A 18 -0.14 5.71 -1.01
C SER A 18 -0.48 5.65 -2.50
N ALA A 19 0.44 6.08 -3.37
CA ALA A 19 0.26 6.00 -4.81
C ALA A 19 0.09 4.55 -5.29
N SER A 20 0.94 3.63 -4.84
CA SER A 20 0.82 2.20 -5.17
C SER A 20 -0.49 1.59 -4.70
N TYR A 21 -0.95 1.97 -3.50
CA TYR A 21 -2.20 1.46 -2.94
C TYR A 21 -3.43 1.94 -3.72
N THR A 22 -3.47 3.23 -4.06
CA THR A 22 -4.64 3.84 -4.72
C THR A 22 -4.64 3.68 -6.23
N MET A 23 -3.49 3.43 -6.85
CA MET A 23 -3.31 3.27 -8.29
C MET A 23 -4.26 2.23 -8.90
N LEU A 24 -4.51 1.13 -8.20
CA LEU A 24 -5.30 0.01 -8.70
C LEU A 24 -6.79 0.10 -8.36
N ILE A 25 -7.19 0.95 -7.43
CA ILE A 25 -8.58 1.00 -6.94
C ILE A 25 -9.57 1.28 -8.09
N PRO A 26 -9.41 2.33 -8.89
CA PRO A 26 -10.37 2.65 -9.96
C PRO A 26 -10.32 1.66 -11.12
N PHE A 27 -9.21 0.94 -11.30
CA PHE A 27 -9.02 -0.01 -12.40
C PHE A 27 -9.35 -1.45 -12.00
N LEU A 28 -9.65 -1.72 -10.74
CA LEU A 28 -9.93 -3.06 -10.24
C LEU A 28 -11.09 -3.75 -10.99
N PRO A 29 -12.24 -3.11 -11.24
CA PRO A 29 -13.32 -3.73 -12.02
C PRO A 29 -12.87 -4.05 -13.46
N MET A 30 -12.15 -3.14 -14.11
CA MET A 30 -11.63 -3.33 -15.46
C MET A 30 -10.58 -4.46 -15.51
N TYR A 31 -9.69 -4.53 -14.50
CA TYR A 31 -8.72 -5.62 -14.37
C TYR A 31 -9.41 -7.00 -14.22
N LEU A 32 -10.48 -7.07 -13.41
CA LEU A 32 -11.26 -8.28 -13.22
C LEU A 32 -11.95 -8.75 -14.51
N THR A 33 -12.50 -7.84 -15.32
CA THR A 33 -13.20 -8.19 -16.56
C THR A 33 -12.23 -8.49 -17.71
N HIS A 34 -11.26 -7.62 -17.95
CA HIS A 34 -10.38 -7.72 -19.12
C HIS A 34 -9.23 -8.71 -18.95
N GLU A 35 -8.62 -8.76 -17.76
CA GLU A 35 -7.44 -9.59 -17.53
C GLU A 35 -7.78 -10.95 -16.88
N LEU A 36 -8.82 -10.99 -16.05
CA LEU A 36 -9.17 -12.19 -15.28
C LEU A 36 -10.46 -12.86 -15.76
N GLY A 37 -11.12 -12.32 -16.81
CA GLY A 37 -12.27 -12.92 -17.46
C GLY A 37 -13.53 -13.03 -16.59
N VAL A 38 -13.70 -12.14 -15.60
CA VAL A 38 -14.90 -12.11 -14.75
C VAL A 38 -16.08 -11.54 -15.52
N ASP A 39 -17.21 -12.22 -15.45
CA ASP A 39 -18.46 -11.79 -16.07
C ASP A 39 -18.91 -10.43 -15.51
N ALA A 40 -19.41 -9.54 -16.38
CA ALA A 40 -19.87 -8.21 -16.00
C ALA A 40 -20.94 -8.23 -14.89
N SER A 41 -21.76 -9.28 -14.84
CA SER A 41 -22.77 -9.49 -13.80
C SER A 41 -22.19 -9.73 -12.41
N HIS A 42 -20.97 -10.28 -12.31
CA HIS A 42 -20.30 -10.63 -11.06
C HIS A 42 -19.14 -9.69 -10.67
N VAL A 43 -18.78 -8.75 -11.54
CA VAL A 43 -17.61 -7.87 -11.33
C VAL A 43 -17.70 -7.04 -10.04
N ASN A 44 -18.89 -6.53 -9.72
CA ASN A 44 -19.10 -5.74 -8.50
C ASN A 44 -18.92 -6.58 -7.23
N LEU A 45 -19.41 -7.83 -7.25
CA LEU A 45 -19.25 -8.76 -6.14
C LEU A 45 -17.77 -9.11 -5.94
N TRP A 46 -17.05 -9.47 -7.00
CA TRP A 46 -15.64 -9.78 -6.94
C TRP A 46 -14.81 -8.57 -6.52
N SER A 47 -15.10 -7.38 -7.04
CA SER A 47 -14.44 -6.14 -6.61
C SER A 47 -14.61 -5.89 -5.12
N GLY A 48 -15.82 -6.08 -4.59
CA GLY A 48 -16.10 -5.97 -3.16
C GLY A 48 -15.32 -6.99 -2.32
N ILE A 49 -15.31 -8.26 -2.73
CA ILE A 49 -14.57 -9.33 -2.03
C ILE A 49 -13.06 -9.05 -2.04
N VAL A 50 -12.51 -8.76 -3.20
CA VAL A 50 -11.08 -8.47 -3.39
C VAL A 50 -10.65 -7.27 -2.58
N PHE A 51 -11.44 -6.19 -2.58
CA PHE A 51 -11.13 -4.97 -1.85
C PHE A 51 -11.26 -5.17 -0.34
N SER A 52 -12.35 -5.75 0.14
CA SER A 52 -12.59 -5.94 1.58
C SER A 52 -11.67 -6.96 2.23
N SER A 53 -11.22 -7.97 1.50
CA SER A 53 -10.31 -9.01 2.01
C SER A 53 -9.01 -8.43 2.59
N THR A 54 -8.45 -7.38 1.98
CA THR A 54 -7.27 -6.67 2.47
C THR A 54 -7.52 -6.05 3.85
N PHE A 55 -8.67 -5.39 4.02
CA PHE A 55 -8.99 -4.70 5.29
C PHE A 55 -9.30 -5.68 6.41
N VAL A 56 -10.02 -6.77 6.11
CA VAL A 56 -10.34 -7.81 7.09
C VAL A 56 -9.07 -8.42 7.66
N VAL A 57 -8.14 -8.84 6.80
CA VAL A 57 -6.86 -9.41 7.24
C VAL A 57 -6.02 -8.36 7.97
N SER A 58 -5.97 -7.13 7.46
CA SER A 58 -5.24 -6.03 8.11
C SER A 58 -5.76 -5.74 9.52
N ALA A 59 -7.09 -5.72 9.71
CA ALA A 59 -7.70 -5.50 11.02
C ALA A 59 -7.32 -6.60 12.02
N ILE A 60 -7.31 -7.87 11.59
CA ILE A 60 -6.91 -9.00 12.43
C ILE A 60 -5.41 -8.93 12.77
N MET A 61 -4.57 -8.56 11.80
CA MET A 61 -3.12 -8.54 11.97
C MET A 61 -2.59 -7.30 12.70
N ALA A 62 -3.32 -6.18 12.67
CA ALA A 62 -2.87 -4.92 13.27
C ALA A 62 -2.43 -5.03 14.74
N PRO A 63 -3.20 -5.67 15.66
CA PRO A 63 -2.76 -5.81 17.05
C PRO A 63 -1.55 -6.73 17.21
N ILE A 64 -1.39 -7.73 16.34
CA ILE A 64 -0.25 -8.66 16.36
C ILE A 64 1.03 -7.92 15.97
N TRP A 65 0.97 -7.17 14.86
CA TRP A 65 2.11 -6.39 14.39
C TRP A 65 2.45 -5.22 15.30
N GLY A 66 1.46 -4.60 15.95
CA GLY A 66 1.67 -3.58 16.97
C GLY A 66 2.50 -4.12 18.15
N LYS A 67 2.08 -5.23 18.74
CA LYS A 67 2.82 -5.88 19.84
C LYS A 67 4.24 -6.31 19.42
N LEU A 68 4.40 -6.78 18.18
CA LEU A 68 5.70 -7.19 17.67
C LEU A 68 6.62 -6.00 17.42
N ALA A 69 6.07 -4.87 16.96
CA ALA A 69 6.80 -3.61 16.77
C ALA A 69 7.35 -3.04 18.08
N ASP A 70 6.58 -3.18 19.17
CA ASP A 70 7.04 -2.76 20.50
C ASP A 70 8.19 -3.65 21.01
N LYS A 71 8.20 -4.94 20.66
CA LYS A 71 9.25 -5.89 21.08
C LYS A 71 10.50 -5.86 20.19
N LYS A 72 10.34 -5.82 18.87
CA LYS A 72 11.44 -5.96 17.89
C LYS A 72 11.91 -4.64 17.29
N GLY A 73 11.22 -3.55 17.60
CA GLY A 73 11.54 -2.21 17.11
C GLY A 73 10.78 -1.82 15.83
N LYS A 74 10.35 -0.58 15.79
CA LYS A 74 9.49 -0.01 14.75
C LYS A 74 10.17 0.01 13.37
N LYS A 75 11.48 0.29 13.32
CA LYS A 75 12.25 0.30 12.07
C LYS A 75 12.24 -1.07 11.37
N LEU A 76 12.47 -2.16 12.12
CA LEU A 76 12.45 -3.51 11.56
C LEU A 76 11.07 -3.85 11.00
N MET A 77 10.01 -3.44 11.70
CA MET A 77 8.63 -3.68 11.26
C MET A 77 8.25 -2.86 10.04
N ALA A 78 8.76 -1.63 9.90
CA ALA A 78 8.58 -0.82 8.69
C ALA A 78 9.26 -1.49 7.48
N ILE A 79 10.53 -1.92 7.60
CA ILE A 79 11.25 -2.63 6.53
C ILE A 79 10.51 -3.92 6.15
N ARG A 80 10.07 -4.71 7.13
CA ARG A 80 9.26 -5.90 6.88
C ARG A 80 8.00 -5.59 6.06
N SER A 81 7.24 -4.56 6.48
CA SER A 81 6.00 -4.19 5.79
C SER A 81 6.27 -3.74 4.36
N SER A 82 7.30 -2.93 4.13
CA SER A 82 7.71 -2.48 2.80
C SER A 82 8.06 -3.66 1.89
N LEU A 83 8.91 -4.58 2.36
CA LEU A 83 9.32 -5.77 1.61
C LEU A 83 8.12 -6.69 1.28
N LEU A 84 7.28 -6.99 2.26
CA LEU A 84 6.12 -7.85 2.03
C LEU A 84 5.09 -7.20 1.11
N LEU A 85 4.90 -5.86 1.19
CA LEU A 85 4.06 -5.12 0.27
C LEU A 85 4.63 -5.16 -1.16
N SER A 86 5.93 -4.95 -1.34
CA SER A 86 6.60 -5.07 -2.63
C SER A 86 6.38 -6.47 -3.24
N ILE A 87 6.59 -7.53 -2.45
CA ILE A 87 6.32 -8.91 -2.89
C ILE A 87 4.84 -9.09 -3.28
N SER A 88 3.91 -8.55 -2.50
CA SER A 88 2.48 -8.68 -2.80
C SER A 88 2.10 -7.99 -4.12
N TYR A 89 2.65 -6.81 -4.40
CA TYR A 89 2.44 -6.14 -5.69
C TYR A 89 3.07 -6.92 -6.83
N PHE A 90 4.28 -7.47 -6.65
CA PHE A 90 4.88 -8.34 -7.66
C PHE A 90 4.00 -9.54 -7.99
N LEU A 91 3.47 -10.23 -6.97
CA LEU A 91 2.51 -11.32 -7.15
C LEU A 91 1.25 -10.87 -7.89
N GLY A 92 0.78 -9.63 -7.63
CA GLY A 92 -0.37 -9.05 -8.32
C GLY A 92 -0.21 -8.93 -9.84
N GLY A 93 1.03 -8.76 -10.32
CA GLY A 93 1.33 -8.71 -11.76
C GLY A 93 1.25 -10.07 -12.47
N ILE A 94 1.33 -11.18 -11.72
CA ILE A 94 1.34 -12.55 -12.28
C ILE A 94 0.05 -13.33 -12.04
N VAL A 95 -0.92 -12.79 -11.30
CA VAL A 95 -2.22 -13.46 -11.06
C VAL A 95 -3.00 -13.61 -12.36
N THR A 96 -3.70 -14.73 -12.48
CA THR A 96 -4.50 -15.10 -13.66
C THR A 96 -5.96 -15.38 -13.32
N THR A 97 -6.34 -15.45 -12.04
CA THR A 97 -7.70 -15.72 -11.61
C THR A 97 -8.15 -14.75 -10.51
N PRO A 98 -9.46 -14.46 -10.39
CA PRO A 98 -9.99 -13.60 -9.33
C PRO A 98 -9.69 -14.13 -7.93
N LEU A 99 -9.66 -15.44 -7.76
CA LEU A 99 -9.34 -16.09 -6.50
C LEU A 99 -7.88 -15.85 -6.09
N GLN A 100 -6.93 -15.97 -7.03
CA GLN A 100 -5.51 -15.65 -6.79
C GLN A 100 -5.33 -14.18 -6.43
N LEU A 101 -6.07 -13.27 -7.09
CA LEU A 101 -6.07 -11.85 -6.75
C LEU A 101 -6.58 -11.62 -5.33
N THR A 102 -7.63 -12.33 -4.90
CA THR A 102 -8.13 -12.26 -3.53
C THR A 102 -7.08 -12.71 -2.51
N PHE A 103 -6.39 -13.83 -2.76
CA PHE A 103 -5.31 -14.30 -1.89
C PHE A 103 -4.14 -13.30 -1.84
N MET A 104 -3.76 -12.71 -2.96
CA MET A 104 -2.75 -11.65 -3.00
C MET A 104 -3.18 -10.43 -2.15
N ARG A 105 -4.45 -10.03 -2.23
CA ARG A 105 -5.01 -8.95 -1.41
C ARG A 105 -5.05 -9.30 0.08
N MET A 106 -5.35 -10.54 0.44
CA MET A 106 -5.24 -11.01 1.82
C MET A 106 -3.78 -10.96 2.30
N PHE A 107 -2.83 -11.38 1.48
CA PHE A 107 -1.41 -11.27 1.78
C PHE A 107 -0.96 -9.81 1.92
N GLN A 108 -1.51 -8.89 1.12
CA GLN A 108 -1.29 -7.46 1.26
C GLN A 108 -1.81 -6.92 2.60
N GLY A 109 -2.99 -7.39 3.05
CA GLY A 109 -3.52 -7.10 4.38
C GLY A 109 -2.63 -7.63 5.51
N PHE A 110 -2.07 -8.84 5.35
CA PHE A 110 -1.07 -9.40 6.28
C PHE A 110 0.22 -8.57 6.30
N ALA A 111 0.67 -8.08 5.16
CA ALA A 111 1.86 -7.23 5.03
C ALA A 111 1.66 -5.82 5.59
N ALA A 112 0.41 -5.37 5.80
CA ALA A 112 0.07 -4.03 6.24
C ALA A 112 0.73 -3.64 7.58
N GLY A 113 0.76 -2.34 7.86
CA GLY A 113 1.34 -1.81 9.09
C GLY A 113 2.44 -0.77 8.85
N LEU A 114 2.76 -0.44 7.60
CA LEU A 114 3.79 0.55 7.28
C LEU A 114 3.41 1.94 7.80
N TRP A 115 2.19 2.40 7.53
CA TRP A 115 1.71 3.71 7.99
C TRP A 115 1.79 3.92 9.52
N PRO A 116 1.23 3.04 10.38
CA PRO A 116 1.38 3.22 11.82
C PRO A 116 2.84 3.12 12.29
N MET A 117 3.72 2.38 11.61
CA MET A 117 5.14 2.35 11.92
C MET A 117 5.82 3.67 11.57
N ASP A 118 5.52 4.26 10.42
CA ASP A 118 6.04 5.55 9.99
C ASP A 118 5.61 6.67 10.95
N LEU A 119 4.34 6.68 11.39
CA LEU A 119 3.86 7.58 12.44
C LEU A 119 4.64 7.40 13.75
N ALA A 120 4.79 6.15 14.16
CA ALA A 120 5.48 5.82 15.40
C ALA A 120 7.00 6.13 15.33
N ILE A 121 7.64 6.00 14.18
CA ILE A 121 9.03 6.42 13.98
C ILE A 121 9.11 7.95 14.05
N MET A 122 8.21 8.66 13.37
CA MET A 122 8.25 10.13 13.39
C MET A 122 8.09 10.70 14.79
N THR A 123 7.22 10.13 15.63
CA THR A 123 7.05 10.57 17.03
C THR A 123 8.31 10.41 17.88
N LEU A 124 9.21 9.49 17.53
CA LEU A 124 10.50 9.32 18.24
C LEU A 124 11.54 10.37 17.86
N TYR A 125 11.49 10.89 16.63
CA TYR A 125 12.51 11.81 16.11
C TYR A 125 12.07 13.27 16.08
N ALA A 126 10.76 13.55 16.03
CA ALA A 126 10.24 14.90 15.95
C ALA A 126 10.36 15.63 17.30
N PRO A 127 10.84 16.89 17.33
CA PRO A 127 10.75 17.72 18.52
C PRO A 127 9.28 17.92 18.92
N PRO A 128 8.94 17.93 20.23
CA PRO A 128 7.53 18.07 20.69
C PRO A 128 6.81 19.26 20.06
N LYS A 129 7.49 20.40 19.94
CA LYS A 129 6.95 21.63 19.34
C LYS A 129 6.68 21.54 17.83
N LYS A 130 7.27 20.55 17.13
CA LYS A 130 7.17 20.37 15.68
C LYS A 130 6.41 19.10 15.28
N LEU A 131 5.99 18.29 16.24
CA LEU A 131 5.32 17.02 16.00
C LEU A 131 4.05 17.20 15.15
N GLY A 132 3.19 18.17 15.51
CA GLY A 132 1.97 18.45 14.74
C GLY A 132 2.25 18.83 13.28
N LEU A 133 3.32 19.63 13.04
CA LEU A 133 3.75 19.95 11.66
C LEU A 133 4.20 18.68 10.91
N CYS A 134 5.01 17.83 11.55
CA CYS A 134 5.48 16.59 10.92
C CYS A 134 4.33 15.64 10.55
N LEU A 135 3.39 15.46 11.47
CA LEU A 135 2.20 14.62 11.22
C LEU A 135 1.31 15.21 10.12
N GLY A 136 1.14 16.55 10.11
CA GLY A 136 0.40 17.25 9.06
C GLY A 136 1.04 17.08 7.68
N VAL A 137 2.38 17.21 7.58
CA VAL A 137 3.12 16.97 6.34
C VAL A 137 2.94 15.52 5.88
N MET A 138 3.10 14.55 6.78
CA MET A 138 2.90 13.12 6.44
C MET A 138 1.49 12.84 5.93
N GLN A 139 0.46 13.41 6.56
CA GLN A 139 -0.93 13.27 6.11
C GLN A 139 -1.16 13.94 4.76
N GLY A 140 -0.62 15.14 4.55
CA GLY A 140 -0.70 15.84 3.27
C GLY A 140 -0.04 15.07 2.14
N VAL A 141 1.13 14.50 2.38
CA VAL A 141 1.87 13.66 1.43
C VAL A 141 1.12 12.37 1.13
N MET A 142 0.49 11.74 2.13
CA MET A 142 -0.37 10.57 1.94
C MET A 142 -1.56 10.88 1.03
N THR A 143 -2.21 12.02 1.26
CA THR A 143 -3.33 12.48 0.41
C THR A 143 -2.85 12.78 -1.01
N ALA A 144 -1.71 13.47 -1.17
CA ALA A 144 -1.13 13.74 -2.48
C ALA A 144 -0.81 12.44 -3.25
N GLY A 145 -0.20 11.46 -2.59
CA GLY A 145 0.03 10.13 -3.16
C GLY A 145 -1.27 9.44 -3.58
N GLY A 146 -2.32 9.58 -2.77
CA GLY A 146 -3.65 9.06 -3.07
C GLY A 146 -4.31 9.67 -4.32
N VAL A 147 -4.01 10.92 -4.64
CA VAL A 147 -4.47 11.61 -5.86
C VAL A 147 -3.57 11.26 -7.07
N ILE A 148 -2.27 11.24 -6.86
CA ILE A 148 -1.29 10.93 -7.91
C ILE A 148 -1.39 9.46 -8.34
N GLY A 149 -1.70 8.54 -7.41
CA GLY A 149 -1.77 7.11 -7.68
C GLY A 149 -2.68 6.73 -8.84
N PRO A 150 -3.98 7.09 -8.83
CA PRO A 150 -4.90 6.82 -9.93
C PRO A 150 -4.47 7.44 -11.26
N LEU A 151 -3.89 8.66 -11.23
CA LEU A 151 -3.37 9.31 -12.44
C LEU A 151 -2.21 8.51 -13.05
N LEU A 152 -1.22 8.13 -12.22
CA LEU A 152 -0.12 7.29 -12.67
C LEU A 152 -0.61 5.91 -13.10
N GLY A 153 -1.53 5.30 -12.34
CA GLY A 153 -2.09 4.00 -12.67
C GLY A 153 -2.80 3.99 -14.01
N GLY A 154 -3.58 5.04 -14.32
CA GLY A 154 -4.27 5.20 -15.59
C GLY A 154 -3.31 5.30 -16.78
N THR A 155 -2.36 6.23 -16.69
CA THR A 155 -1.36 6.42 -17.75
C THR A 155 -0.49 5.18 -17.94
N LEU A 156 -0.04 4.54 -16.86
CA LEU A 156 0.76 3.32 -16.94
C LEU A 156 -0.04 2.14 -17.51
N ALA A 157 -1.31 2.00 -17.13
CA ALA A 157 -2.19 0.97 -17.67
C ALA A 157 -2.46 1.15 -19.16
N GLU A 158 -2.57 2.39 -19.63
CA GLU A 158 -2.79 2.72 -21.04
C GLU A 158 -1.54 2.43 -21.89
N PHE A 159 -0.34 2.82 -21.43
CA PHE A 159 0.90 2.68 -22.21
C PHE A 159 1.56 1.31 -22.09
N PHE A 160 1.51 0.69 -20.92
CA PHE A 160 2.27 -0.54 -20.60
C PHE A 160 1.39 -1.71 -20.19
N GLY A 161 0.08 -1.52 -20.11
CA GLY A 161 -0.86 -2.52 -19.63
C GLY A 161 -0.97 -2.57 -18.10
N MET A 162 -2.09 -3.08 -17.61
CA MET A 162 -2.42 -3.09 -16.17
C MET A 162 -1.45 -3.92 -15.33
N ARG A 163 -0.91 -5.00 -15.88
CA ARG A 163 0.05 -5.87 -15.16
C ARG A 163 1.38 -5.19 -14.88
N MET A 164 1.85 -4.33 -15.80
CA MET A 164 3.09 -3.58 -15.60
C MET A 164 2.98 -2.56 -14.46
N SER A 165 1.78 -2.02 -14.23
CA SER A 165 1.51 -1.13 -13.10
C SER A 165 1.77 -1.81 -11.76
N PHE A 166 1.46 -3.10 -11.61
CA PHE A 166 1.79 -3.88 -10.42
C PHE A 166 3.30 -4.03 -10.21
N PHE A 167 4.06 -4.31 -11.28
CA PHE A 167 5.52 -4.44 -11.18
C PHE A 167 6.21 -3.12 -10.83
N LEU A 168 5.73 -2.00 -11.37
CA LEU A 168 6.25 -0.68 -11.05
C LEU A 168 5.92 -0.29 -9.58
N ALA A 169 4.72 -0.62 -9.10
CA ALA A 169 4.37 -0.45 -7.69
C ALA A 169 5.27 -1.29 -6.77
N ALA A 170 5.57 -2.52 -7.16
CA ALA A 170 6.49 -3.39 -6.43
C ALA A 170 7.91 -2.79 -6.35
N ALA A 171 8.43 -2.29 -7.47
CA ALA A 171 9.76 -1.67 -7.53
C ALA A 171 9.86 -0.38 -6.70
N GLY A 172 8.80 0.42 -6.65
CA GLY A 172 8.77 1.66 -5.86
C GLY A 172 8.75 1.46 -4.35
N LEU A 173 8.35 0.27 -3.88
CA LEU A 173 8.28 -0.08 -2.45
C LEU A 173 9.49 -0.90 -1.96
N PHE A 174 10.33 -1.38 -2.87
CA PHE A 174 11.57 -2.11 -2.57
C PHE A 174 12.71 -1.15 -2.26
#